data_6f66c2dd9db4818fe48557c0f4478a0b
#
_entry.id   6f66c2dd9db4818fe48557c0f4478a0b
#
_cell.length_a   1.000
_cell.length_b   1.000
_cell.length_c   1.000
_cell.angle_alpha   90.00
_cell.angle_beta   90.00
_cell.angle_gamma   90.00
#
_symmetry.space_group_name_H-M   'P 1'
#
loop_
_entity.id
_entity.type
_entity.pdbx_description
1 polymer ?
#
loop_
_entity_poly.entity_id
_entity_poly.type
_entity_poly.pdbx_seq_one_letter_code
_entity_poly.pdbx_strand_id
1 'polypeptide(L)'
;MREYTDPIVLTTGVREGWADPETDPTRIVWAARQPALIPFEVVNGRPVNPREKTPIQRGRNQLGGWAENLTADALASALDEFGNRWIVLVERNRGRGWGLPGGFQDPGETSVVAACRELREEASLDLRNKTWRSMPPRYVPSKRSSDEAWIVTVPCTVDLGILNRHDFPRLIARDDAIKAAWVRANTLHELTAYLKDVHGGEVTSENHVGMLTDWFAAA
;
A
#
# COMPACT_ATOMS: atom_id res chain seq x y z
N MET A 1 -5.49 11.11 -28.20
CA MET A 1 -5.51 11.31 -26.75
C MET A 1 -6.64 10.45 -26.19
N ARG A 2 -6.32 9.51 -25.26
CA ARG A 2 -7.34 8.63 -24.67
C ARG A 2 -7.76 9.22 -23.32
N GLU A 3 -9.06 9.47 -23.18
CA GLU A 3 -9.69 9.93 -21.95
C GLU A 3 -10.55 8.81 -21.36
N TYR A 4 -10.41 8.54 -20.07
CA TYR A 4 -11.20 7.54 -19.38
C TYR A 4 -11.22 7.76 -17.86
N THR A 5 -12.41 7.66 -17.30
CA THR A 5 -12.67 7.45 -15.88
C THR A 5 -13.72 6.34 -15.75
N ASP A 6 -13.44 5.33 -14.94
CA ASP A 6 -14.37 4.21 -14.75
C ASP A 6 -15.70 4.74 -14.20
N PRO A 7 -16.85 4.36 -14.78
CA PRO A 7 -18.16 4.80 -14.31
C PRO A 7 -18.42 4.54 -12.83
N ILE A 8 -17.82 3.51 -12.23
CA ILE A 8 -17.95 3.21 -10.79
C ILE A 8 -17.33 4.33 -9.93
N VAL A 9 -16.26 4.98 -10.41
CA VAL A 9 -15.62 6.12 -9.74
C VAL A 9 -16.59 7.31 -9.69
N LEU A 10 -17.30 7.56 -10.79
CA LEU A 10 -18.21 8.71 -10.93
C LEU A 10 -19.57 8.47 -10.24
N THR A 11 -19.93 7.24 -9.95
CA THR A 11 -21.22 6.86 -9.37
C THR A 11 -21.07 6.39 -7.93
N THR A 12 -20.69 5.14 -7.74
CA THR A 12 -20.52 4.53 -6.41
C THR A 12 -19.44 5.24 -5.62
N GLY A 13 -18.29 5.56 -6.24
CA GLY A 13 -17.19 6.22 -5.57
C GLY A 13 -17.54 7.58 -4.97
N VAL A 14 -18.26 8.40 -5.74
CA VAL A 14 -18.74 9.71 -5.25
C VAL A 14 -19.80 9.52 -4.17
N ARG A 15 -20.77 8.64 -4.38
CA ARG A 15 -21.83 8.37 -3.41
C ARG A 15 -21.29 7.87 -2.06
N GLU A 16 -20.28 7.02 -2.08
CA GLU A 16 -19.68 6.41 -0.89
C GLU A 16 -18.50 7.22 -0.32
N GLY A 17 -18.14 8.33 -0.98
CA GLY A 17 -17.17 9.31 -0.47
C GLY A 17 -15.70 8.95 -0.70
N TRP A 18 -15.37 7.85 -1.41
CA TRP A 18 -13.99 7.50 -1.71
C TRP A 18 -13.46 8.11 -3.02
N ALA A 19 -14.34 8.74 -3.82
CA ALA A 19 -13.95 9.44 -5.03
C ALA A 19 -14.29 10.93 -4.98
N ASP A 20 -13.42 11.74 -5.58
CA ASP A 20 -13.60 13.18 -5.73
C ASP A 20 -14.86 13.45 -6.59
N PRO A 21 -15.82 14.26 -6.10
CA PRO A 21 -17.01 14.61 -6.87
C PRO A 21 -16.72 15.54 -8.05
N GLU A 22 -15.61 16.31 -8.02
CA GLU A 22 -15.23 17.17 -9.14
C GLU A 22 -14.70 16.32 -10.31
N THR A 23 -15.36 16.45 -11.45
CA THR A 23 -15.02 15.69 -12.68
C THR A 23 -14.08 16.45 -13.60
N ASP A 24 -13.88 17.74 -13.40
CA ASP A 24 -12.95 18.58 -14.17
C ASP A 24 -11.79 19.06 -13.27
N PRO A 25 -10.58 18.56 -13.44
CA PRO A 25 -9.44 18.93 -12.58
C PRO A 25 -9.05 20.40 -12.72
N THR A 26 -9.47 21.08 -13.79
CA THR A 26 -9.18 22.52 -13.97
C THR A 26 -9.95 23.42 -13.01
N ARG A 27 -11.01 22.89 -12.38
CA ARG A 27 -11.77 23.59 -11.34
C ARG A 27 -11.22 23.41 -9.94
N ILE A 28 -10.22 22.54 -9.78
CA ILE A 28 -9.59 22.29 -8.48
C ILE A 28 -8.64 23.43 -8.14
N VAL A 29 -8.80 23.97 -6.94
CA VAL A 29 -7.85 24.93 -6.37
C VAL A 29 -6.66 24.14 -5.79
N TRP A 30 -5.70 23.81 -6.62
CA TRP A 30 -4.56 22.95 -6.27
C TRP A 30 -3.76 23.47 -5.06
N ALA A 31 -3.62 24.80 -4.93
CA ALA A 31 -2.94 25.42 -3.79
C ALA A 31 -3.64 25.20 -2.44
N ALA A 32 -4.93 24.87 -2.46
CA ALA A 32 -5.70 24.59 -1.24
C ALA A 32 -5.71 23.10 -0.85
N ARG A 33 -5.18 22.21 -1.71
CA ARG A 33 -5.03 20.81 -1.38
C ARG A 33 -3.80 20.60 -0.48
N GLN A 34 -3.82 19.51 0.30
CA GLN A 34 -2.64 19.12 1.08
C GLN A 34 -1.42 18.96 0.15
N PRO A 35 -0.22 19.31 0.63
CA PRO A 35 1.00 19.10 -0.13
C PRO A 35 1.13 17.63 -0.56
N ALA A 36 1.48 17.43 -1.80
CA ALA A 36 1.73 16.08 -2.33
C ALA A 36 2.91 15.42 -1.62
N LEU A 37 2.83 14.11 -1.42
CA LEU A 37 3.94 13.32 -0.88
C LEU A 37 5.08 13.18 -1.90
N ILE A 38 4.72 13.13 -3.19
CA ILE A 38 5.67 13.17 -4.30
C ILE A 38 5.37 14.42 -5.12
N PRO A 39 6.27 15.39 -5.22
CA PRO A 39 6.04 16.61 -5.99
C PRO A 39 5.63 16.33 -7.43
N PHE A 40 4.64 17.07 -7.93
CA PHE A 40 4.16 17.01 -9.31
C PHE A 40 3.83 18.40 -9.86
N GLU A 41 3.74 18.52 -11.16
CA GLU A 41 3.37 19.76 -11.84
C GLU A 41 1.86 19.83 -12.11
N VAL A 42 1.36 21.07 -12.15
CA VAL A 42 0.00 21.36 -12.63
C VAL A 42 0.12 22.23 -13.89
N VAL A 43 -0.29 21.68 -15.01
CA VAL A 43 -0.21 22.36 -16.31
C VAL A 43 -1.63 22.65 -16.82
N ASN A 44 -1.93 23.94 -17.04
CA ASN A 44 -3.27 24.38 -17.45
C ASN A 44 -4.39 23.85 -16.52
N GLY A 45 -4.15 23.89 -15.20
CA GLY A 45 -5.10 23.43 -14.18
C GLY A 45 -5.18 21.91 -14.01
N ARG A 46 -4.37 21.13 -14.73
CA ARG A 46 -4.38 19.65 -14.71
C ARG A 46 -3.12 19.09 -14.08
N PRO A 47 -3.22 18.09 -13.20
CA PRO A 47 -2.05 17.45 -12.61
C PRO A 47 -1.33 16.62 -13.67
N VAL A 48 -0.02 16.51 -13.53
CA VAL A 48 0.83 15.73 -14.44
C VAL A 48 1.53 14.63 -13.66
N ASN A 49 1.32 13.37 -14.06
CA ASN A 49 1.97 12.23 -13.44
C ASN A 49 3.50 12.41 -13.48
N PRO A 50 4.18 12.42 -12.30
CA PRO A 50 5.59 12.78 -12.23
C PRO A 50 6.55 11.66 -12.64
N ARG A 51 6.05 10.44 -12.87
CA ARG A 51 6.90 9.26 -13.05
C ARG A 51 6.76 8.56 -14.39
N GLU A 52 5.55 8.50 -14.93
CA GLU A 52 5.30 7.73 -16.16
C GLU A 52 4.25 8.38 -17.06
N LYS A 53 4.26 7.98 -18.32
CA LYS A 53 3.16 8.21 -19.25
C LYS A 53 2.35 6.92 -19.35
N THR A 54 1.05 7.05 -19.17
CA THR A 54 0.14 5.91 -19.18
C THR A 54 -0.65 5.84 -20.50
N PRO A 55 -1.31 4.72 -20.79
CA PRO A 55 -2.25 4.63 -21.93
C PRO A 55 -3.46 5.56 -21.80
N ILE A 56 -3.76 6.08 -20.60
CA ILE A 56 -4.87 6.99 -20.31
C ILE A 56 -4.31 8.39 -20.03
N GLN A 57 -4.36 9.30 -21.01
CA GLN A 57 -3.80 10.64 -20.88
C GLN A 57 -4.68 11.61 -20.10
N ARG A 58 -6.00 11.36 -20.04
CA ARG A 58 -6.98 12.22 -19.35
C ARG A 58 -7.92 11.39 -18.51
N GLY A 59 -8.42 12.02 -17.41
CA GLY A 59 -9.33 11.36 -16.50
C GLY A 59 -8.60 10.58 -15.39
N ARG A 60 -9.36 9.90 -14.56
CA ARG A 60 -8.84 9.21 -13.36
C ARG A 60 -8.61 7.70 -13.53
N ASN A 61 -8.95 7.16 -14.71
CA ASN A 61 -8.96 5.73 -14.97
C ASN A 61 -9.79 4.99 -13.89
N GLN A 62 -9.19 4.20 -13.02
CA GLN A 62 -9.88 3.46 -11.93
C GLN A 62 -9.62 4.07 -10.55
N LEU A 63 -9.05 5.27 -10.46
CA LEU A 63 -8.72 5.92 -9.21
C LEU A 63 -9.76 6.96 -8.79
N GLY A 64 -9.98 7.09 -7.48
CA GLY A 64 -10.98 7.99 -6.91
C GLY A 64 -10.58 9.45 -6.95
N GLY A 65 -9.34 9.75 -6.64
CA GLY A 65 -8.81 11.12 -6.56
C GLY A 65 -8.08 11.56 -7.82
N TRP A 66 -8.05 12.86 -8.05
CA TRP A 66 -7.12 13.50 -8.97
C TRP A 66 -5.74 13.60 -8.31
N ALA A 67 -4.67 13.47 -9.10
CA ALA A 67 -3.28 13.39 -8.67
C ALA A 67 -3.02 12.14 -7.80
N GLU A 68 -2.46 12.30 -6.61
CA GLU A 68 -2.10 11.21 -5.72
C GLU A 68 -3.33 10.54 -5.10
N ASN A 69 -3.40 9.21 -5.24
CA ASN A 69 -4.30 8.34 -4.50
C ASN A 69 -3.45 7.56 -3.50
N LEU A 70 -3.65 7.86 -2.22
CA LEU A 70 -2.77 7.37 -1.17
C LEU A 70 -3.14 5.96 -0.74
N THR A 71 -2.12 5.12 -0.59
CA THR A 71 -2.20 3.80 0.03
C THR A 71 -1.21 3.71 1.19
N ALA A 72 -1.37 2.72 2.05
CA ALA A 72 -0.41 2.42 3.09
C ALA A 72 -0.20 0.90 3.19
N ASP A 73 1.04 0.50 3.45
CA ASP A 73 1.42 -0.90 3.60
C ASP A 73 2.01 -1.12 5.00
N ALA A 74 1.55 -2.16 5.69
CA ALA A 74 1.97 -2.48 7.05
C ALA A 74 3.14 -3.46 7.05
N LEU A 75 4.28 -3.07 7.62
CA LEU A 75 5.42 -3.90 7.87
C LEU A 75 5.56 -4.16 9.37
N ALA A 76 4.88 -5.20 9.85
CA ALA A 76 4.92 -5.65 11.23
C ALA A 76 6.02 -6.70 11.40
N SER A 77 6.96 -6.46 12.32
CA SER A 77 8.12 -7.32 12.58
C SER A 77 8.22 -7.76 14.03
N ALA A 78 8.91 -8.88 14.25
CA ALA A 78 9.34 -9.36 15.56
C ALA A 78 10.67 -10.12 15.42
N LEU A 79 11.43 -10.20 16.52
CA LEU A 79 12.55 -11.13 16.66
C LEU A 79 12.08 -12.34 17.48
N ASP A 80 12.52 -13.55 17.11
CA ASP A 80 12.35 -14.71 17.99
C ASP A 80 13.44 -14.76 19.06
N GLU A 81 13.34 -15.72 19.99
CA GLU A 81 14.30 -15.96 21.08
C GLU A 81 15.71 -16.33 20.60
N PHE A 82 15.86 -16.69 19.33
CA PHE A 82 17.13 -17.00 18.68
C PHE A 82 17.70 -15.83 17.87
N GLY A 83 17.00 -14.67 17.87
CA GLY A 83 17.38 -13.49 17.10
C GLY A 83 17.01 -13.54 15.62
N ASN A 84 16.20 -14.49 15.18
CA ASN A 84 15.70 -14.49 13.82
C ASN A 84 14.57 -13.46 13.68
N ARG A 85 14.62 -12.71 12.60
CA ARG A 85 13.60 -11.71 12.26
C ARG A 85 12.45 -12.36 11.51
N TRP A 86 11.23 -11.94 11.84
CA TRP A 86 10.00 -12.39 11.24
C TRP A 86 9.15 -11.18 10.85
N ILE A 87 8.44 -11.27 9.74
CA ILE A 87 7.49 -10.24 9.31
C ILE A 87 6.14 -10.87 8.96
N VAL A 88 5.09 -10.07 9.05
CA VAL A 88 3.76 -10.47 8.61
C VAL A 88 3.62 -10.24 7.11
N LEU A 89 3.26 -11.28 6.38
CA LEU A 89 2.84 -11.21 4.99
C LEU A 89 1.48 -11.86 4.81
N VAL A 90 0.76 -11.45 3.77
CA VAL A 90 -0.53 -12.02 3.35
C VAL A 90 -0.44 -12.54 1.92
N GLU A 91 -1.09 -13.67 1.65
CA GLU A 91 -1.31 -14.17 0.29
C GLU A 91 -2.63 -13.64 -0.21
N ARG A 92 -2.59 -12.86 -1.28
CA ARG A 92 -3.79 -12.24 -1.87
C ARG A 92 -4.47 -13.15 -2.87
N ASN A 93 -5.78 -13.03 -2.93
CA ASN A 93 -6.64 -13.79 -3.84
C ASN A 93 -6.22 -13.61 -5.31
N ARG A 94 -6.65 -14.55 -6.19
CA ARG A 94 -6.50 -14.48 -7.65
C ARG A 94 -5.05 -14.51 -8.16
N GLY A 95 -4.15 -15.24 -7.50
CA GLY A 95 -2.77 -15.41 -7.99
C GLY A 95 -1.91 -14.14 -7.89
N ARG A 96 -2.29 -13.19 -7.03
CA ARG A 96 -1.51 -11.96 -6.78
C ARG A 96 -0.28 -12.20 -5.91
N GLY A 97 -0.07 -13.45 -5.44
CA GLY A 97 1.05 -13.83 -4.60
C GLY A 97 1.03 -13.20 -3.20
N TRP A 98 2.17 -13.26 -2.56
CA TRP A 98 2.39 -12.71 -1.22
C TRP A 98 2.78 -11.23 -1.26
N GLY A 99 2.40 -10.50 -0.22
CA GLY A 99 2.75 -9.08 -0.08
C GLY A 99 2.54 -8.58 1.35
N LEU A 100 2.89 -7.32 1.57
CA LEU A 100 2.57 -6.63 2.80
C LEU A 100 1.05 -6.43 2.89
N PRO A 101 0.43 -6.55 4.08
CA PRO A 101 -0.92 -6.07 4.29
C PRO A 101 -1.03 -4.59 3.94
N GLY A 102 -2.07 -4.18 3.20
CA GLY A 102 -2.17 -2.78 2.81
C GLY A 102 -3.21 -2.49 1.73
N GLY A 103 -3.66 -1.24 1.70
CA GLY A 103 -4.69 -0.75 0.79
C GLY A 103 -4.81 0.76 0.75
N PHE A 104 -5.92 1.25 0.19
CA PHE A 104 -6.17 2.69 0.10
C PHE A 104 -6.47 3.30 1.47
N GLN A 105 -6.00 4.54 1.66
CA GLN A 105 -6.38 5.34 2.82
C GLN A 105 -7.83 5.79 2.68
N ASP A 106 -8.60 5.68 3.75
CA ASP A 106 -9.92 6.30 3.83
C ASP A 106 -9.78 7.82 3.97
N PRO A 107 -10.80 8.59 3.57
CA PRO A 107 -10.79 10.04 3.72
C PRO A 107 -10.50 10.46 5.17
N GLY A 108 -9.42 11.24 5.36
CA GLY A 108 -8.99 11.73 6.66
C GLY A 108 -8.09 10.77 7.46
N GLU A 109 -7.80 9.56 6.97
CA GLU A 109 -6.83 8.68 7.58
C GLU A 109 -5.39 9.18 7.38
N THR A 110 -4.53 8.97 8.36
CA THR A 110 -3.08 9.01 8.16
C THR A 110 -2.59 7.66 7.64
N SER A 111 -1.40 7.64 7.02
CA SER A 111 -0.81 6.39 6.52
C SER A 111 -0.64 5.33 7.62
N VAL A 112 -0.30 5.75 8.85
CA VAL A 112 -0.19 4.83 10.00
C VAL A 112 -1.54 4.23 10.37
N VAL A 113 -2.61 5.04 10.39
CA VAL A 113 -3.96 4.56 10.72
C VAL A 113 -4.42 3.56 9.66
N ALA A 114 -4.24 3.88 8.38
CA ALA A 114 -4.58 3.00 7.28
C ALA A 114 -3.78 1.68 7.33
N ALA A 115 -2.45 1.73 7.49
CA ALA A 115 -1.62 0.53 7.61
C ALA A 115 -2.05 -0.36 8.78
N CYS A 116 -2.37 0.24 9.92
CA CYS A 116 -2.86 -0.48 11.10
C CYS A 116 -4.24 -1.11 10.87
N ARG A 117 -5.15 -0.41 10.19
CA ARG A 117 -6.47 -0.92 9.80
C ARG A 117 -6.34 -2.11 8.86
N GLU A 118 -5.55 -1.98 7.78
CA GLU A 118 -5.32 -3.03 6.79
C GLU A 118 -4.68 -4.28 7.41
N LEU A 119 -3.69 -4.12 8.30
CA LEU A 119 -3.10 -5.24 9.04
C LEU A 119 -4.15 -6.01 9.86
N ARG A 120 -5.05 -5.28 10.51
CA ARG A 120 -6.14 -5.89 11.28
C ARG A 120 -7.17 -6.58 10.37
N GLU A 121 -7.51 -5.97 9.24
CA GLU A 121 -8.50 -6.48 8.29
C GLU A 121 -7.98 -7.71 7.56
N GLU A 122 -6.76 -7.66 7.01
CA GLU A 122 -6.19 -8.74 6.21
C GLU A 122 -5.55 -9.87 7.03
N ALA A 123 -4.99 -9.58 8.22
CA ALA A 123 -4.26 -10.55 9.04
C ALA A 123 -4.85 -10.77 10.45
N SER A 124 -5.93 -10.07 10.82
CA SER A 124 -6.53 -10.06 12.17
C SER A 124 -5.54 -9.69 13.29
N LEU A 125 -4.52 -8.89 12.98
CA LEU A 125 -3.51 -8.44 13.92
C LEU A 125 -3.73 -6.97 14.30
N ASP A 126 -4.18 -6.73 15.54
CA ASP A 126 -4.44 -5.38 16.05
C ASP A 126 -3.24 -4.84 16.81
N LEU A 127 -2.56 -3.85 16.23
CA LEU A 127 -1.39 -3.18 16.81
C LEU A 127 -1.60 -1.68 16.99
N ARG A 128 -2.85 -1.20 17.18
CA ARG A 128 -3.18 0.22 17.36
C ARG A 128 -2.50 0.87 18.57
N ASN A 129 -2.15 0.09 19.56
CA ASN A 129 -1.50 0.54 20.81
C ASN A 129 0.03 0.51 20.72
N LYS A 130 0.60 0.17 19.58
CA LYS A 130 2.06 0.12 19.37
C LYS A 130 2.56 1.39 18.71
N THR A 131 3.86 1.60 18.78
CA THR A 131 4.54 2.74 18.13
C THR A 131 4.85 2.39 16.69
N TRP A 132 4.24 3.13 15.78
CA TRP A 132 4.45 3.02 14.35
C TRP A 132 5.38 4.11 13.82
N ARG A 133 6.06 3.83 12.74
CA ARG A 133 6.90 4.78 12.01
C ARG A 133 6.59 4.71 10.52
N SER A 134 6.42 5.86 9.87
CA SER A 134 6.30 5.94 8.41
C SER A 134 7.68 5.91 7.76
N MET A 135 7.81 5.16 6.68
CA MET A 135 8.94 5.22 5.76
C MET A 135 8.70 6.30 4.68
N PRO A 136 9.70 6.65 3.88
CA PRO A 136 9.50 7.55 2.75
C PRO A 136 8.42 7.08 1.79
N PRO A 137 7.59 8.00 1.24
CA PRO A 137 6.55 7.66 0.28
C PRO A 137 7.15 7.12 -1.02
N ARG A 138 6.42 6.23 -1.69
CA ARG A 138 6.82 5.58 -2.93
C ARG A 138 5.74 5.68 -3.99
N TYR A 139 6.14 6.03 -5.21
CA TYR A 139 5.27 5.91 -6.37
C TYR A 139 5.01 4.43 -6.69
N VAL A 140 3.76 4.09 -6.98
CA VAL A 140 3.33 2.72 -7.31
C VAL A 140 2.88 2.67 -8.78
N PRO A 141 3.68 2.13 -9.71
CA PRO A 141 3.24 1.88 -11.06
C PRO A 141 2.00 0.99 -11.08
N SER A 142 0.95 1.42 -11.78
CA SER A 142 -0.31 0.68 -11.77
C SER A 142 -1.10 0.85 -13.08
N LYS A 143 -1.68 -0.25 -13.56
CA LYS A 143 -2.62 -0.22 -14.68
C LYS A 143 -3.91 0.57 -14.37
N ARG A 144 -4.15 0.88 -13.08
CA ARG A 144 -5.28 1.70 -12.60
C ARG A 144 -5.01 3.19 -12.72
N SER A 145 -3.75 3.60 -12.93
CA SER A 145 -3.31 5.00 -13.03
C SER A 145 -3.63 5.60 -14.40
N SER A 146 -3.60 6.93 -14.43
CA SER A 146 -3.62 7.75 -15.65
C SER A 146 -2.50 8.79 -15.57
N ASP A 147 -2.37 9.61 -16.61
CA ASP A 147 -1.45 10.77 -16.58
C ASP A 147 -1.94 11.87 -15.61
N GLU A 148 -3.18 11.79 -15.11
CA GLU A 148 -3.79 12.77 -14.19
C GLU A 148 -4.18 12.19 -12.81
N ALA A 149 -4.00 10.88 -12.61
CA ALA A 149 -4.24 10.20 -11.33
C ALA A 149 -3.31 8.99 -11.19
N TRP A 150 -2.62 8.87 -10.06
CA TRP A 150 -1.65 7.82 -9.80
C TRP A 150 -1.67 7.39 -8.33
N ILE A 151 -0.98 6.29 -8.02
CA ILE A 151 -0.93 5.74 -6.66
C ILE A 151 0.41 6.09 -6.01
N VAL A 152 0.34 6.52 -4.75
CA VAL A 152 1.49 6.71 -3.87
C VAL A 152 1.24 5.93 -2.59
N THR A 153 2.17 5.06 -2.20
CA THR A 153 2.10 4.35 -0.92
C THR A 153 3.07 4.90 0.10
N VAL A 154 2.70 4.78 1.37
CA VAL A 154 3.58 5.03 2.51
C VAL A 154 3.71 3.73 3.30
N PRO A 155 4.86 3.04 3.21
CA PRO A 155 5.10 1.89 4.08
C PRO A 155 5.21 2.35 5.54
N CYS A 156 4.55 1.64 6.45
CA CYS A 156 4.55 1.94 7.87
C CYS A 156 5.05 0.73 8.64
N THR A 157 6.05 0.94 9.51
CA THR A 157 6.71 -0.12 10.26
C THR A 157 6.27 -0.12 11.72
N VAL A 158 6.13 -1.32 12.27
CA VAL A 158 5.94 -1.57 13.70
C VAL A 158 6.76 -2.77 14.12
N ASP A 159 7.49 -2.65 15.21
CA ASP A 159 8.29 -3.73 15.77
C ASP A 159 7.70 -4.19 17.12
N LEU A 160 7.49 -5.48 17.25
CA LEU A 160 6.98 -6.10 18.47
C LEU A 160 8.11 -6.43 19.46
N GLY A 161 9.37 -6.25 19.05
CA GLY A 161 10.53 -6.60 19.86
C GLY A 161 10.83 -8.10 19.86
N ILE A 162 11.49 -8.57 20.93
CA ILE A 162 11.85 -9.99 21.08
C ILE A 162 10.71 -10.73 21.77
N LEU A 163 10.24 -11.79 21.14
CA LEU A 163 9.17 -12.67 21.64
C LEU A 163 9.62 -14.12 21.47
N ASN A 164 9.20 -15.02 22.40
CA ASN A 164 9.33 -16.43 22.09
C ASN A 164 8.46 -16.79 20.87
N ARG A 165 8.92 -17.71 20.03
CA ARG A 165 8.22 -18.05 18.77
C ARG A 165 6.77 -18.51 19.00
N HIS A 166 6.49 -19.18 20.12
CA HIS A 166 5.14 -19.62 20.51
C HIS A 166 4.23 -18.49 21.00
N ASP A 167 4.80 -17.35 21.38
CA ASP A 167 4.07 -16.17 21.85
C ASP A 167 3.74 -15.19 20.70
N PHE A 168 4.16 -15.51 19.48
CA PHE A 168 3.82 -14.68 18.33
C PHE A 168 2.29 -14.59 18.17
N PRO A 169 1.74 -13.39 17.98
CA PRO A 169 0.32 -13.22 17.77
C PRO A 169 -0.19 -14.11 16.65
N ARG A 170 -1.31 -14.78 16.90
CA ARG A 170 -1.97 -15.62 15.87
C ARG A 170 -2.49 -14.73 14.75
N LEU A 171 -2.20 -15.12 13.51
CA LEU A 171 -2.73 -14.47 12.32
C LEU A 171 -3.92 -15.27 11.77
N ILE A 172 -4.93 -14.53 11.28
CA ILE A 172 -6.10 -15.10 10.61
C ILE A 172 -6.35 -14.25 9.38
N ALA A 173 -6.19 -14.86 8.21
CA ALA A 173 -6.49 -14.21 6.94
C ALA A 173 -7.96 -13.84 6.85
N ARG A 174 -8.26 -12.64 6.40
CA ARG A 174 -9.62 -12.11 6.19
C ARG A 174 -9.60 -11.16 5.00
N ASP A 175 -10.76 -10.62 4.67
CA ASP A 175 -10.99 -9.72 3.55
C ASP A 175 -10.49 -10.33 2.23
N ASP A 176 -9.61 -9.70 1.50
CA ASP A 176 -9.08 -10.21 0.24
C ASP A 176 -7.81 -11.09 0.41
N ALA A 177 -7.34 -11.30 1.64
CA ALA A 177 -6.27 -12.23 1.97
C ALA A 177 -6.80 -13.66 2.15
N ILE A 178 -6.15 -14.62 1.51
CA ILE A 178 -6.46 -16.06 1.64
C ILE A 178 -5.55 -16.78 2.64
N LYS A 179 -4.38 -16.24 2.90
CA LYS A 179 -3.47 -16.67 3.97
C LYS A 179 -2.81 -15.46 4.62
N ALA A 180 -2.45 -15.61 5.89
CA ALA A 180 -1.61 -14.67 6.63
C ALA A 180 -0.57 -15.47 7.41
N ALA A 181 0.69 -15.07 7.37
CA ALA A 181 1.77 -15.80 8.01
C ALA A 181 2.87 -14.89 8.54
N TRP A 182 3.50 -15.33 9.64
CA TRP A 182 4.82 -14.87 10.03
C TRP A 182 5.85 -15.57 9.15
N VAL A 183 6.58 -14.78 8.37
CA VAL A 183 7.59 -15.24 7.41
C VAL A 183 8.96 -14.87 7.93
N ARG A 184 9.89 -15.82 7.94
CA ARG A 184 11.27 -15.58 8.35
C ARG A 184 11.95 -14.62 7.37
N ALA A 185 12.61 -13.58 7.89
CA ALA A 185 13.03 -12.43 7.13
C ALA A 185 14.32 -11.79 7.66
N ASN A 186 15.38 -12.58 7.86
CA ASN A 186 16.68 -12.02 8.22
C ASN A 186 17.30 -11.26 7.03
N THR A 187 17.05 -11.74 5.82
CA THR A 187 17.41 -11.08 4.56
C THR A 187 16.28 -11.27 3.54
N LEU A 188 16.28 -10.45 2.47
CA LEU A 188 15.31 -10.61 1.37
C LEU A 188 15.46 -12.00 0.70
N HIS A 189 16.67 -12.50 0.57
CA HIS A 189 16.94 -13.84 0.01
C HIS A 189 16.30 -14.94 0.87
N GLU A 190 16.51 -14.87 2.19
CA GLU A 190 15.94 -15.84 3.13
C GLU A 190 14.41 -15.78 3.16
N LEU A 191 13.83 -14.56 3.13
CA LEU A 191 12.39 -14.37 3.03
C LEU A 191 11.81 -15.06 1.79
N THR A 192 12.44 -14.85 0.64
CA THR A 192 12.00 -15.44 -0.63
C THR A 192 12.10 -16.97 -0.59
N ALA A 193 13.21 -17.51 -0.08
CA ALA A 193 13.39 -18.95 0.08
C ALA A 193 12.35 -19.54 1.05
N TYR A 194 12.14 -18.91 2.20
CA TYR A 194 11.18 -19.37 3.20
C TYR A 194 9.74 -19.38 2.66
N LEU A 195 9.32 -18.32 1.94
CA LEU A 195 8.01 -18.27 1.31
C LEU A 195 7.81 -19.41 0.31
N LYS A 196 8.81 -19.67 -0.52
CA LYS A 196 8.76 -20.74 -1.51
C LYS A 196 8.68 -22.12 -0.87
N ASP A 197 9.54 -22.38 0.11
CA ASP A 197 9.70 -23.72 0.70
C ASP A 197 8.55 -24.06 1.69
N VAL A 198 8.08 -23.08 2.47
CA VAL A 198 7.09 -23.31 3.53
C VAL A 198 5.66 -23.00 3.06
N HIS A 199 5.48 -21.98 2.22
CA HIS A 199 4.16 -21.50 1.82
C HIS A 199 3.84 -21.75 0.34
N GLY A 200 4.81 -22.20 -0.46
CA GLY A 200 4.62 -22.49 -1.89
C GLY A 200 4.35 -21.25 -2.75
N GLY A 201 4.85 -20.09 -2.33
CA GLY A 201 4.55 -18.82 -3.00
C GLY A 201 5.74 -17.86 -3.02
N GLU A 202 5.51 -16.68 -3.56
CA GLU A 202 6.52 -15.61 -3.66
C GLU A 202 5.90 -14.23 -3.53
N VAL A 203 6.72 -13.23 -3.22
CA VAL A 203 6.32 -11.82 -3.31
C VAL A 203 6.31 -11.41 -4.77
N THR A 204 5.13 -11.22 -5.35
CA THR A 204 4.98 -10.97 -6.79
C THR A 204 5.00 -9.49 -7.16
N SER A 205 4.72 -8.59 -6.22
CA SER A 205 4.70 -7.15 -6.47
C SER A 205 6.11 -6.57 -6.37
N GLU A 206 6.63 -6.01 -7.47
CA GLU A 206 7.90 -5.27 -7.48
C GLU A 206 7.93 -4.13 -6.45
N ASN A 207 6.77 -3.50 -6.18
CA ASN A 207 6.65 -2.47 -5.16
C ASN A 207 6.91 -3.03 -3.77
N HIS A 208 6.33 -4.20 -3.43
CA HIS A 208 6.57 -4.84 -2.13
C HIS A 208 8.02 -5.32 -2.01
N VAL A 209 8.60 -5.87 -3.07
CA VAL A 209 10.03 -6.23 -3.11
C VAL A 209 10.89 -4.97 -2.84
N GLY A 210 10.57 -3.85 -3.49
CA GLY A 210 11.27 -2.59 -3.27
C GLY A 210 11.14 -2.06 -1.84
N MET A 211 9.93 -2.12 -1.24
CA MET A 211 9.71 -1.72 0.16
C MET A 211 10.51 -2.59 1.14
N LEU A 212 10.51 -3.89 0.93
CA LEU A 212 11.27 -4.84 1.74
C LEU A 212 12.79 -4.60 1.59
N THR A 213 13.27 -4.33 0.37
CA THR A 213 14.68 -4.00 0.12
C THR A 213 15.10 -2.77 0.91
N ASP A 214 14.32 -1.68 0.86
CA ASP A 214 14.61 -0.45 1.60
C ASP A 214 14.57 -0.68 3.11
N TRP A 215 13.60 -1.47 3.58
CA TRP A 215 13.50 -1.81 5.00
C TRP A 215 14.70 -2.61 5.49
N PHE A 216 15.16 -3.62 4.74
CA PHE A 216 16.36 -4.38 5.08
C PHE A 216 17.63 -3.51 5.06
N ALA A 217 17.68 -2.50 4.20
CA ALA A 217 18.82 -1.58 4.15
C ALA A 217 18.86 -0.59 5.34
N ALA A 218 17.70 -0.33 5.97
CA ALA A 218 17.57 0.58 7.11
C ALA A 218 17.62 -0.13 8.48
N ALA A 219 17.59 -1.45 8.51
CA ALA A 219 17.57 -2.30 9.70
C ALA A 219 18.96 -2.79 10.07
#